data_d48663e9e3fd3670b93fbd7386d467d7
#
_entry.id   d48663e9e3fd3670b93fbd7386d467d7
#
_cell.length_a   1.000
_cell.length_b   1.000
_cell.length_c   1.000
_cell.angle_alpha   90.00
_cell.angle_beta   90.00
_cell.angle_gamma   90.00
#
_symmetry.space_group_name_H-M   'P 1'
#
loop_
_entity.id
_entity.type
_entity.pdbx_description
1 polymer ?
#
loop_
_entity_poly.entity_id
_entity_poly.type
_entity_poly.pdbx_seq_one_letter_code
_entity_poly.pdbx_strand_id
1 'polypeptide(L)'
;MRYRTLTGSLMGLALAGLMVTTPAQARDTTYYLPFKDVLSLPQAREKLDPSIRLYFGNQVHPEVEARHNGYYVDRKTSSVTKTDEEACRWVALSALIDLQERARFVGANAVTNISSYYNKQEYVDDNKYECHAGNVVAGVALKGKMVTLPVQ
;
A
#
# COMPACT_ATOMS: atom_id res chain seq x y z
N MET A 1 -64.10 -47.57 42.52
CA MET A 1 -62.97 -46.76 43.00
C MET A 1 -62.19 -46.33 41.79
N ARG A 2 -62.18 -45.03 41.54
CA ARG A 2 -61.57 -44.39 40.33
C ARG A 2 -60.25 -43.70 40.73
N TYR A 3 -59.15 -44.20 40.20
CA TYR A 3 -57.84 -43.53 40.35
C TYR A 3 -57.67 -42.51 39.21
N ARG A 4 -57.53 -41.25 39.57
CA ARG A 4 -57.15 -40.16 38.60
C ARG A 4 -55.62 -40.05 38.59
N THR A 5 -55.02 -40.37 37.49
CA THR A 5 -53.63 -40.07 37.22
C THR A 5 -53.46 -38.62 36.72
N LEU A 6 -52.71 -37.82 37.50
CA LEU A 6 -52.26 -36.51 37.13
C LEU A 6 -50.96 -36.61 36.35
N THR A 7 -51.00 -36.31 35.08
CA THR A 7 -49.81 -36.14 34.23
C THR A 7 -49.34 -34.68 34.33
N GLY A 8 -48.20 -34.49 35.01
CA GLY A 8 -47.51 -33.22 35.06
C GLY A 8 -46.66 -33.01 33.81
N SER A 9 -46.98 -32.00 33.03
CA SER A 9 -46.22 -31.60 31.85
C SER A 9 -45.06 -30.66 32.25
N LEU A 10 -43.84 -31.14 32.14
CA LEU A 10 -42.61 -30.33 32.31
C LEU A 10 -42.33 -29.58 31.02
N MET A 11 -42.61 -28.30 31.04
CA MET A 11 -42.31 -27.36 29.94
C MET A 11 -40.84 -26.91 30.07
N GLY A 12 -39.95 -27.54 29.28
CA GLY A 12 -38.54 -27.17 29.22
C GLY A 12 -38.38 -25.88 28.40
N LEU A 13 -37.95 -24.78 29.05
CA LEU A 13 -37.53 -23.55 28.39
C LEU A 13 -36.14 -23.78 27.77
N ALA A 14 -36.06 -23.92 26.43
CA ALA A 14 -34.80 -23.89 25.71
C ALA A 14 -34.39 -22.43 25.50
N LEU A 15 -33.41 -21.93 26.28
CA LEU A 15 -32.72 -20.68 25.99
C LEU A 15 -31.83 -20.89 24.78
N ALA A 16 -32.30 -20.45 23.60
CA ALA A 16 -31.45 -20.31 22.41
C ALA A 16 -30.57 -19.07 22.60
N GLY A 17 -29.30 -19.26 23.02
CA GLY A 17 -28.31 -18.19 23.07
C GLY A 17 -27.96 -17.78 21.66
N LEU A 18 -28.37 -16.56 21.24
CA LEU A 18 -27.88 -15.92 20.03
C LEU A 18 -26.38 -15.57 20.22
N MET A 19 -25.51 -16.37 19.65
CA MET A 19 -24.10 -16.01 19.50
C MET A 19 -24.00 -14.89 18.48
N VAL A 20 -23.87 -13.67 18.94
CA VAL A 20 -23.54 -12.52 18.09
C VAL A 20 -22.05 -12.65 17.74
N THR A 21 -21.74 -13.22 16.60
CA THR A 21 -20.38 -13.19 16.03
C THR A 21 -20.14 -11.79 15.48
N THR A 22 -19.42 -10.96 16.25
CA THR A 22 -18.88 -9.68 15.71
C THR A 22 -17.83 -10.03 14.67
N PRO A 23 -17.92 -9.53 13.42
CA PRO A 23 -16.84 -9.72 12.46
C PRO A 23 -15.57 -9.04 13.01
N ALA A 24 -14.50 -9.82 13.15
CA ALA A 24 -13.19 -9.28 13.48
C ALA A 24 -12.76 -8.39 12.31
N GLN A 25 -12.85 -7.07 12.47
CA GLN A 25 -12.41 -6.12 11.47
C GLN A 25 -10.88 -6.13 11.44
N ALA A 26 -10.29 -6.52 10.29
CA ALA A 26 -8.85 -6.45 10.12
C ALA A 26 -8.39 -5.00 10.23
N ARG A 27 -7.30 -4.76 10.99
CA ARG A 27 -6.70 -3.42 11.10
C ARG A 27 -6.16 -3.00 9.75
N ASP A 28 -6.51 -1.81 9.30
CA ASP A 28 -5.94 -1.13 8.14
C ASP A 28 -5.73 0.34 8.51
N THR A 29 -4.48 0.69 8.83
CA THR A 29 -4.11 2.04 9.22
C THR A 29 -3.43 2.73 8.06
N THR A 30 -3.94 3.90 7.66
CA THR A 30 -3.36 4.72 6.60
C THR A 30 -2.29 5.64 7.17
N TYR A 31 -1.13 5.65 6.55
CA TYR A 31 0.00 6.53 6.86
C TYR A 31 0.36 7.38 5.65
N TYR A 32 0.75 8.63 5.90
CA TYR A 32 1.33 9.54 4.91
C TYR A 32 2.76 9.85 5.31
N LEU A 33 3.71 9.13 4.72
CA LEU A 33 5.11 9.11 5.14
C LEU A 33 6.01 9.80 4.10
N PRO A 34 7.13 10.42 4.52
CA PRO A 34 7.99 11.14 3.61
C PRO A 34 8.81 10.22 2.70
N PHE A 35 8.83 10.50 1.39
CA PHE A 35 9.71 9.81 0.45
C PHE A 35 11.20 9.94 0.80
N LYS A 36 11.61 11.07 1.41
CA LYS A 36 13.01 11.27 1.83
C LYS A 36 13.52 10.19 2.76
N ASP A 37 12.64 9.63 3.61
CA ASP A 37 13.00 8.57 4.56
C ASP A 37 13.26 7.24 3.83
N VAL A 38 12.54 7.01 2.72
CA VAL A 38 12.78 5.87 1.82
C VAL A 38 14.10 6.03 1.08
N LEU A 39 14.33 7.23 0.51
CA LEU A 39 15.55 7.52 -0.26
C LEU A 39 16.82 7.54 0.58
N SER A 40 16.70 7.77 1.90
CA SER A 40 17.84 7.74 2.82
C SER A 40 18.21 6.35 3.34
N LEU A 41 17.41 5.32 3.05
CA LEU A 41 17.74 3.95 3.41
C LEU A 41 19.07 3.52 2.73
N PRO A 42 19.96 2.80 3.44
CA PRO A 42 21.16 2.23 2.83
C PRO A 42 20.83 1.41 1.58
N GLN A 43 19.77 0.62 1.62
CA GLN A 43 19.32 -0.21 0.52
C GLN A 43 18.80 0.60 -0.69
N ALA A 44 18.30 1.81 -0.47
CA ALA A 44 17.91 2.70 -1.56
C ALA A 44 19.13 3.11 -2.39
N ARG A 45 20.27 3.39 -1.75
CA ARG A 45 21.53 3.72 -2.43
C ARG A 45 22.10 2.58 -3.25
N GLU A 46 21.85 1.35 -2.84
CA GLU A 46 22.33 0.15 -3.51
C GLU A 46 21.41 -0.28 -4.67
N LYS A 47 20.10 -0.08 -4.52
CA LYS A 47 19.08 -0.68 -5.39
C LYS A 47 18.45 0.29 -6.37
N LEU A 48 18.38 1.59 -6.04
CA LEU A 48 17.87 2.58 -6.96
C LEU A 48 18.93 2.93 -8.00
N ASP A 49 18.51 3.00 -9.24
CA ASP A 49 19.38 3.36 -10.37
C ASP A 49 19.52 4.89 -10.43
N PRO A 50 20.73 5.46 -10.20
CA PRO A 50 20.93 6.90 -10.25
C PRO A 50 20.76 7.49 -11.66
N SER A 51 20.81 6.67 -12.70
CA SER A 51 20.59 7.13 -14.08
C SER A 51 19.11 7.35 -14.41
N ILE A 52 18.18 6.88 -13.56
CA ILE A 52 16.74 7.07 -13.73
C ILE A 52 16.23 7.97 -12.63
N ARG A 53 16.00 9.24 -12.97
CA ARG A 53 15.58 10.29 -12.03
C ARG A 53 14.13 10.10 -11.60
N LEU A 54 13.85 10.36 -10.31
CA LEU A 54 12.52 10.26 -9.71
C LEU A 54 12.02 11.66 -9.33
N TYR A 55 10.80 12.01 -9.76
CA TYR A 55 10.14 13.28 -9.45
C TYR A 55 8.75 12.98 -8.86
N PHE A 56 8.53 13.42 -7.64
CA PHE A 56 7.31 13.14 -6.87
C PHE A 56 6.28 14.25 -7.04
N GLY A 57 5.01 13.89 -7.14
CA GLY A 57 3.91 14.84 -7.24
C GLY A 57 4.08 15.81 -8.40
N ASN A 58 4.13 17.07 -8.06
CA ASN A 58 4.30 18.18 -9.01
C ASN A 58 5.70 18.80 -8.96
N GLN A 59 6.70 18.07 -8.46
CA GLN A 59 8.08 18.56 -8.44
C GLN A 59 8.53 19.00 -9.83
N VAL A 60 9.24 20.14 -9.87
CA VAL A 60 9.77 20.70 -11.10
C VAL A 60 10.85 19.78 -11.67
N HIS A 61 10.76 19.53 -12.96
CA HIS A 61 11.72 18.74 -13.73
C HIS A 61 12.02 19.44 -15.07
N PRO A 62 13.12 19.11 -15.77
CA PRO A 62 13.39 19.60 -17.12
C PRO A 62 12.26 19.32 -18.10
N GLU A 63 12.24 20.05 -19.22
CA GLU A 63 11.26 19.81 -20.28
C GLU A 63 11.37 18.38 -20.81
N VAL A 64 10.21 17.75 -21.03
CA VAL A 64 10.13 16.37 -21.48
C VAL A 64 10.39 16.27 -22.97
N GLU A 65 11.45 15.57 -23.38
CA GLU A 65 11.79 15.30 -24.78
C GLU A 65 10.92 14.20 -25.39
N ALA A 66 10.63 13.15 -24.63
CA ALA A 66 9.77 12.04 -25.07
C ALA A 66 8.91 11.51 -23.92
N ARG A 67 7.69 11.13 -24.26
CA ARG A 67 6.72 10.53 -23.33
C ARG A 67 6.51 9.06 -23.67
N HIS A 68 6.51 8.22 -22.63
CA HIS A 68 6.16 6.81 -22.70
C HIS A 68 4.89 6.57 -21.91
N ASN A 69 4.34 5.37 -21.99
CA ASN A 69 3.15 5.02 -21.23
C ASN A 69 3.40 5.11 -19.73
N GLY A 70 2.43 5.66 -19.00
CA GLY A 70 2.42 5.63 -17.54
C GLY A 70 2.34 4.18 -17.02
N TYR A 71 2.81 4.00 -15.80
CA TYR A 71 2.79 2.71 -15.14
C TYR A 71 2.37 2.86 -13.68
N TYR A 72 1.67 1.87 -13.16
CA TYR A 72 1.41 1.79 -11.74
C TYR A 72 1.88 0.45 -11.18
N VAL A 73 2.20 0.44 -9.92
CA VAL A 73 2.70 -0.70 -9.17
C VAL A 73 1.98 -0.78 -7.83
N ASP A 74 1.63 -1.98 -7.41
CA ASP A 74 1.09 -2.29 -6.08
C ASP A 74 2.03 -3.32 -5.44
N ARG A 75 2.64 -2.94 -4.32
CA ARG A 75 3.57 -3.78 -3.57
C ARG A 75 3.10 -3.98 -2.16
N LYS A 76 3.34 -5.18 -1.64
CA LYS A 76 3.04 -5.57 -0.28
C LYS A 76 4.25 -6.22 0.37
N THR A 77 4.38 -6.04 1.67
CA THR A 77 5.42 -6.69 2.48
C THR A 77 4.83 -7.16 3.80
N SER A 78 5.49 -8.13 4.44
CA SER A 78 5.12 -8.53 5.80
C SER A 78 5.44 -7.40 6.79
N SER A 79 4.48 -7.07 7.65
CA SER A 79 4.66 -6.16 8.79
C SER A 79 4.95 -6.91 10.09
N VAL A 80 4.98 -8.25 10.07
CA VAL A 80 5.31 -9.06 11.23
C VAL A 80 6.74 -8.76 11.68
N THR A 81 6.94 -8.47 12.97
CA THR A 81 8.22 -8.12 13.59
C THR A 81 8.82 -6.76 13.19
N LYS A 82 8.06 -5.92 12.48
CA LYS A 82 8.46 -4.56 12.07
C LYS A 82 7.47 -3.53 12.63
N THR A 83 7.92 -2.29 12.78
CA THR A 83 6.98 -1.19 12.93
C THR A 83 6.25 -0.93 11.61
N ASP A 84 5.08 -0.31 11.66
CA ASP A 84 4.32 0.03 10.46
C ASP A 84 5.12 0.93 9.53
N GLU A 85 5.82 1.94 10.08
CA GLU A 85 6.65 2.85 9.29
C GLU A 85 7.85 2.13 8.67
N GLU A 86 8.45 1.18 9.36
CA GLU A 86 9.55 0.37 8.80
C GLU A 86 9.04 -0.47 7.62
N ALA A 87 7.93 -1.18 7.80
CA ALA A 87 7.32 -1.96 6.74
C ALA A 87 6.91 -1.06 5.56
N CYS A 88 6.34 0.12 5.82
CA CYS A 88 5.96 1.10 4.80
C CYS A 88 7.17 1.61 4.01
N ARG A 89 8.30 1.93 4.66
CA ARG A 89 9.52 2.34 3.96
C ARG A 89 10.07 1.24 3.04
N TRP A 90 10.07 0.00 3.50
CA TRP A 90 10.50 -1.14 2.70
C TRP A 90 9.65 -1.37 1.48
N VAL A 91 8.33 -1.35 1.64
CA VAL A 91 7.42 -1.58 0.52
C VAL A 91 7.41 -0.41 -0.46
N ALA A 92 7.56 0.84 0.03
CA ALA A 92 7.70 2.00 -0.83
C ALA A 92 8.99 1.95 -1.67
N LEU A 93 10.12 1.53 -1.07
CA LEU A 93 11.36 1.32 -1.82
C LEU A 93 11.17 0.28 -2.92
N SER A 94 10.51 -0.83 -2.64
CA SER A 94 10.21 -1.86 -3.64
C SER A 94 9.37 -1.30 -4.79
N ALA A 95 8.38 -0.46 -4.49
CA ALA A 95 7.56 0.18 -5.51
C ALA A 95 8.37 1.17 -6.38
N LEU A 96 9.29 1.93 -5.80
CA LEU A 96 10.17 2.83 -6.55
C LEU A 96 11.13 2.08 -7.47
N ILE A 97 11.68 0.94 -7.02
CA ILE A 97 12.53 0.07 -7.84
C ILE A 97 11.76 -0.42 -9.07
N ASP A 98 10.52 -0.88 -8.89
CA ASP A 98 9.69 -1.33 -10.01
C ASP A 98 9.40 -0.23 -11.02
N LEU A 99 9.12 0.99 -10.54
CA LEU A 99 8.92 2.14 -11.44
C LEU A 99 10.19 2.42 -12.26
N GLN A 100 11.38 2.34 -11.66
CA GLN A 100 12.65 2.51 -12.37
C GLN A 100 12.91 1.36 -13.35
N GLU A 101 12.63 0.12 -12.98
CA GLU A 101 12.74 -1.03 -13.88
C GLU A 101 11.83 -0.86 -15.11
N ARG A 102 10.61 -0.38 -14.89
CA ARG A 102 9.70 -0.08 -15.99
C ARG A 102 10.21 1.05 -16.87
N ALA A 103 10.73 2.13 -16.28
CA ALA A 103 11.34 3.22 -17.05
C ALA A 103 12.49 2.72 -17.92
N ARG A 104 13.38 1.90 -17.36
CA ARG A 104 14.49 1.28 -18.10
C ARG A 104 13.98 0.41 -19.26
N PHE A 105 12.97 -0.41 -19.00
CA PHE A 105 12.38 -1.29 -20.01
C PHE A 105 11.84 -0.55 -21.23
N VAL A 106 11.26 0.65 -21.05
CA VAL A 106 10.72 1.47 -22.14
C VAL A 106 11.72 2.50 -22.70
N GLY A 107 12.97 2.49 -22.22
CA GLY A 107 14.01 3.42 -22.68
C GLY A 107 13.88 4.84 -22.12
N ALA A 108 13.12 5.03 -21.03
CA ALA A 108 13.01 6.29 -20.31
C ALA A 108 14.18 6.48 -19.33
N ASN A 109 14.54 7.73 -19.03
CA ASN A 109 15.57 8.08 -18.04
C ASN A 109 15.02 8.83 -16.82
N ALA A 110 13.69 8.91 -16.72
CA ALA A 110 13.04 9.50 -15.57
C ALA A 110 11.61 8.95 -15.36
N VAL A 111 11.17 9.01 -14.13
CA VAL A 111 9.76 8.82 -13.73
C VAL A 111 9.28 10.12 -13.10
N THR A 112 8.25 10.73 -13.68
CA THR A 112 7.68 11.99 -13.21
C THR A 112 6.26 11.81 -12.68
N ASN A 113 5.77 12.79 -11.92
CA ASN A 113 4.45 12.78 -11.32
C ASN A 113 4.19 11.49 -10.51
N ILE A 114 5.20 11.05 -9.76
CA ILE A 114 5.03 9.88 -8.89
C ILE A 114 4.03 10.25 -7.79
N SER A 115 2.93 9.52 -7.74
CA SER A 115 1.85 9.71 -6.78
C SER A 115 1.38 8.37 -6.22
N SER A 116 0.74 8.39 -5.07
CA SER A 116 0.11 7.20 -4.52
C SER A 116 -1.17 6.87 -5.28
N TYR A 117 -1.46 5.58 -5.43
CA TYR A 117 -2.58 5.10 -6.23
C TYR A 117 -3.28 3.89 -5.59
N TYR A 118 -3.44 3.94 -4.28
CA TYR A 118 -4.06 2.86 -3.52
C TYR A 118 -5.56 2.74 -3.85
N ASN A 119 -6.03 1.52 -4.08
CA ASN A 119 -7.39 1.24 -4.53
C ASN A 119 -7.84 2.10 -5.74
N LYS A 120 -6.91 2.45 -6.63
CA LYS A 120 -7.13 3.32 -7.81
C LYS A 120 -7.56 4.75 -7.45
N GLN A 121 -7.33 5.17 -6.21
CA GLN A 121 -7.50 6.56 -5.80
C GLN A 121 -6.15 7.24 -5.73
N GLU A 122 -6.05 8.38 -6.42
CA GLU A 122 -4.79 9.12 -6.49
C GLU A 122 -4.65 10.07 -5.31
N TYR A 123 -3.50 9.97 -4.65
CA TYR A 123 -3.03 10.97 -3.68
C TYR A 123 -1.73 11.57 -4.20
N VAL A 124 -1.75 12.87 -4.51
CA VAL A 124 -0.62 13.63 -5.06
C VAL A 124 0.00 14.47 -3.97
N ASP A 125 1.29 14.25 -3.71
CA ASP A 125 2.08 15.05 -2.78
C ASP A 125 3.54 15.04 -3.23
N ASP A 126 4.22 16.18 -3.15
CA ASP A 126 5.60 16.33 -3.61
C ASP A 126 6.61 15.68 -2.67
N ASN A 127 6.20 15.32 -1.46
CA ASN A 127 7.08 14.86 -0.40
C ASN A 127 6.65 13.55 0.27
N LYS A 128 5.36 13.20 0.21
CA LYS A 128 4.79 12.08 0.95
C LYS A 128 4.13 11.04 0.04
N TYR A 129 4.12 9.82 0.52
CA TYR A 129 3.36 8.72 -0.06
C TYR A 129 2.36 8.15 0.94
N GLU A 130 1.32 7.51 0.42
CA GLU A 130 0.32 6.79 1.19
C GLU A 130 0.74 5.33 1.35
N CYS A 131 0.66 4.83 2.58
CA CYS A 131 0.89 3.44 2.93
C CYS A 131 -0.24 2.92 3.81
N HIS A 132 -0.67 1.71 3.57
CA HIS A 132 -1.67 1.00 4.37
C HIS A 132 -1.00 -0.13 5.14
N ALA A 133 -1.12 -0.12 6.46
CA ALA A 133 -0.52 -1.13 7.33
C ALA A 133 -1.56 -1.84 8.20
N GLY A 134 -1.57 -3.15 8.09
CA GLY A 134 -2.34 -4.06 8.92
C GLY A 134 -1.45 -4.81 9.92
N ASN A 135 -2.03 -5.78 10.63
CA ASN A 135 -1.29 -6.59 11.60
C ASN A 135 -0.24 -7.52 10.96
N VAL A 136 -0.40 -7.87 9.69
CA VAL A 136 0.41 -8.87 8.99
C VAL A 136 1.07 -8.32 7.74
N VAL A 137 0.45 -7.34 7.08
CA VAL A 137 0.85 -6.83 5.76
C VAL A 137 0.82 -5.31 5.75
N ALA A 138 1.84 -4.72 5.14
CA ALA A 138 1.84 -3.32 4.72
C ALA A 138 1.87 -3.24 3.18
N GLY A 139 1.16 -2.27 2.60
CA GLY A 139 1.02 -2.08 1.16
C GLY A 139 1.21 -0.64 0.73
N VAL A 140 1.85 -0.46 -0.42
CA VAL A 140 2.02 0.83 -1.12
C VAL A 140 1.71 0.63 -2.59
N ALA A 141 0.84 1.46 -3.12
CA ALA A 141 0.61 1.55 -4.57
C ALA A 141 1.08 2.92 -5.07
N LEU A 142 1.93 2.91 -6.08
CA LEU A 142 2.45 4.12 -6.73
C LEU A 142 2.14 4.08 -8.23
N LYS A 143 2.00 5.25 -8.83
CA LYS A 143 1.99 5.41 -10.28
C LYS A 143 2.94 6.52 -10.69
N GLY A 144 3.40 6.50 -11.93
CA GLY A 144 4.26 7.53 -12.48
C GLY A 144 4.22 7.55 -14.01
N LYS A 145 4.72 8.62 -14.58
CA LYS A 145 4.87 8.79 -16.03
C LYS A 145 6.33 8.52 -16.39
N MET A 146 6.53 7.59 -17.33
CA MET A 146 7.84 7.30 -17.88
C MET A 146 8.17 8.34 -18.94
N VAL A 147 9.28 9.05 -18.80
CA VAL A 147 9.68 10.12 -19.71
C VAL A 147 11.18 10.08 -20.00
N THR A 148 11.53 10.65 -21.15
CA THR A 148 12.92 10.98 -21.46
C THR A 148 13.12 12.47 -21.23
N LEU A 149 14.08 12.82 -20.40
CA LEU A 149 14.52 14.17 -20.10
C LEU A 149 15.91 14.42 -20.66
N PRO A 150 16.30 15.68 -20.93
CA PRO A 150 17.65 16.02 -21.37
C PRO A 150 18.72 15.43 -20.44
N VAL A 151 19.83 14.97 -21.04
CA VAL A 151 21.02 14.56 -20.29
C VAL A 151 21.67 15.80 -19.71
N GLN A 152 21.90 15.82 -18.42
CA GLN A 152 22.61 16.89 -17.73
C GLN A 152 24.10 16.62 -17.72
#